data_2f1198e6fee5ae3916036742236f90f7
#
_entry.id   2f1198e6fee5ae3916036742236f90f7
#
_cell.length_a   1.000
_cell.length_b   1.000
_cell.length_c   1.000
_cell.angle_alpha   90.00
_cell.angle_beta   90.00
_cell.angle_gamma   90.00
#
_symmetry.space_group_name_H-M   'P 1'
#
loop_
_entity.id
_entity.type
_entity.pdbx_description
1 polymer ?
#
loop_
_entity_poly.entity_id
_entity_poly.type
_entity_poly.pdbx_seq_one_letter_code
_entity_poly.pdbx_strand_id
1 'polypeptide(L)'
;VISPKGTIEAQVYVNPATPPNVVSIPMGQGHTFMGRYAEGIGSNVMNIVDAMSDANTGALAWGATRVKLKLTGRRKRVPKFEGMVVPRLLDPGIGDSGPRTPGGRLYKISNGKDH
;
A
#
# COMPACT_ATOMS: atom_id res chain seq x y z
N VAL A 1 -11.80 -5.49 6.07
CA VAL A 1 -11.30 -5.78 7.41
C VAL A 1 -12.35 -5.37 8.41
N ILE A 2 -12.74 -6.27 9.27
CA ILE A 2 -13.83 -6.11 10.23
C ILE A 2 -13.30 -6.33 11.63
N SER A 3 -13.54 -5.40 12.53
CA SER A 3 -13.28 -5.51 13.97
C SER A 3 -14.55 -5.25 14.78
N PRO A 4 -14.56 -5.46 16.11
CA PRO A 4 -15.66 -5.05 16.96
C PRO A 4 -15.94 -3.53 16.93
N LYS A 5 -14.97 -2.72 16.58
CA LYS A 5 -15.07 -1.25 16.50
C LYS A 5 -15.62 -0.74 15.17
N GLY A 6 -15.42 -1.48 14.10
CA GLY A 6 -15.86 -1.03 12.79
C GLY A 6 -15.36 -1.87 11.64
N THR A 7 -15.57 -1.34 10.44
CA THR A 7 -15.17 -1.99 9.20
C THR A 7 -14.48 -1.00 8.30
N ILE A 8 -13.38 -1.42 7.70
CA ILE A 8 -12.70 -0.67 6.64
C ILE A 8 -12.48 -1.56 5.43
N GLU A 9 -12.32 -0.94 4.28
CA GLU A 9 -11.89 -1.60 3.06
C GLU A 9 -10.44 -1.20 2.78
N ALA A 10 -9.61 -2.19 2.52
CA ALA A 10 -8.20 -1.99 2.22
C ALA A 10 -7.76 -2.89 1.07
N GLN A 11 -6.80 -2.41 0.31
CA GLN A 11 -6.18 -3.18 -0.75
C GLN A 11 -5.23 -4.23 -0.15
N VAL A 12 -5.32 -5.46 -0.62
CA VAL A 12 -4.48 -6.55 -0.13
C VAL A 12 -3.18 -6.64 -0.92
N TYR A 13 -2.09 -6.69 -0.20
CA TYR A 13 -0.78 -7.07 -0.69
C TYR A 13 -0.31 -8.31 0.06
N VAL A 14 -0.06 -9.40 -0.67
CA VAL A 14 0.42 -10.65 -0.06
C VAL A 14 1.92 -10.54 0.16
N ASN A 15 2.33 -10.58 1.43
CA ASN A 15 3.73 -10.57 1.82
C ASN A 15 4.08 -11.88 2.54
N PRO A 16 4.91 -12.75 1.96
CA PRO A 16 5.28 -14.02 2.57
C PRO A 16 6.02 -13.90 3.91
N ALA A 17 6.63 -12.75 4.18
CA ALA A 17 7.32 -12.47 5.44
C ALA A 17 6.39 -12.09 6.59
N THR A 18 5.11 -11.88 6.32
CA THR A 18 4.14 -11.58 7.38
C THR A 18 3.88 -12.84 8.21
N PRO A 19 3.97 -12.77 9.56
CA PRO A 19 3.66 -13.91 10.41
C PRO A 19 2.24 -14.44 10.19
N PRO A 20 1.99 -15.73 10.36
CA PRO A 20 0.66 -16.29 10.23
C PRO A 20 -0.30 -15.66 11.24
N ASN A 21 -1.55 -15.49 10.84
CA ASN A 21 -2.62 -14.88 11.66
C ASN A 21 -2.38 -13.41 12.05
N VAL A 22 -1.49 -12.72 11.36
CA VAL A 22 -1.25 -11.29 11.55
C VAL A 22 -1.61 -10.53 10.29
N VAL A 23 -2.21 -9.38 10.46
CA VAL A 23 -2.48 -8.42 9.38
C VAL A 23 -1.74 -7.13 9.70
N SER A 24 -0.90 -6.69 8.77
CA SER A 24 -0.21 -5.41 8.86
C SER A 24 -0.95 -4.38 8.00
N ILE A 25 -1.34 -3.28 8.60
CA ILE A 25 -2.03 -2.19 7.91
C ILE A 25 -1.30 -0.89 8.21
N PRO A 26 -0.78 -0.19 7.18
CA PRO A 26 -0.13 1.10 7.40
C PRO A 26 -1.13 2.15 7.88
N MET A 27 -0.70 2.96 8.82
CA MET A 27 -1.43 4.15 9.27
C MET A 27 -1.17 5.34 8.33
N GLY A 28 -2.00 6.38 8.45
CA GLY A 28 -1.82 7.62 7.71
C GLY A 28 -2.57 7.69 6.39
N GLN A 29 -3.58 6.87 6.21
CA GLN A 29 -4.51 6.93 5.08
C GLN A 29 -5.94 7.23 5.53
N GLY A 30 -6.83 7.50 4.57
CA GLY A 30 -8.24 7.75 4.83
C GLY A 30 -8.52 9.13 5.42
N HIS A 31 -7.76 10.13 5.00
CA HIS A 31 -7.99 11.51 5.39
C HIS A 31 -9.25 12.09 4.75
N THR A 32 -9.99 12.88 5.51
CA THR A 32 -11.13 13.69 5.02
C THR A 32 -10.71 15.12 4.69
N PHE A 33 -9.57 15.53 5.22
CA PHE A 33 -8.91 16.81 4.96
C PHE A 33 -7.43 16.53 4.66
N MET A 34 -6.59 17.46 4.59
CA MET A 34 -5.15 17.37 4.27
C MET A 34 -4.83 17.54 2.78
N GLY A 35 -5.69 18.27 2.09
CA GLY A 35 -5.49 18.65 0.70
C GLY A 35 -5.93 17.58 -0.30
N ARG A 36 -6.09 18.01 -1.54
CA ARG A 36 -6.69 17.24 -2.63
C ARG A 36 -6.00 15.90 -2.98
N TYR A 37 -4.75 15.73 -2.58
CA TYR A 37 -4.00 14.52 -2.89
C TYR A 37 -4.12 13.42 -1.83
N ALA A 38 -4.50 13.79 -0.60
CA ALA A 38 -4.66 12.86 0.50
C ALA A 38 -6.13 12.52 0.78
N GLU A 39 -7.02 13.44 0.43
CA GLU A 39 -8.45 13.28 0.68
C GLU A 39 -9.04 12.10 -0.08
N GLY A 40 -9.77 11.25 0.62
CA GLY A 40 -10.44 10.10 0.04
C GLY A 40 -9.53 8.96 -0.41
N ILE A 41 -8.24 9.01 -0.11
CA ILE A 41 -7.29 7.95 -0.47
C ILE A 41 -7.11 6.98 0.68
N GLY A 42 -7.42 5.71 0.41
CA GLY A 42 -7.32 4.63 1.39
C GLY A 42 -8.36 4.70 2.50
N SER A 43 -8.12 4.01 3.58
CA SER A 43 -9.00 3.94 4.74
C SER A 43 -8.23 4.18 6.03
N ASN A 44 -8.85 4.88 6.98
CA ASN A 44 -8.23 5.13 8.27
C ASN A 44 -8.32 3.89 9.15
N VAL A 45 -7.18 3.28 9.44
CA VAL A 45 -7.09 2.07 10.27
C VAL A 45 -7.54 2.33 11.71
N MET A 46 -7.44 3.57 12.20
CA MET A 46 -7.88 3.91 13.56
C MET A 46 -9.38 3.71 13.78
N ASN A 47 -10.17 3.64 12.71
CA ASN A 47 -11.61 3.35 12.81
C ASN A 47 -11.91 1.91 13.24
N ILE A 48 -10.94 1.01 13.19
CA ILE A 48 -11.09 -0.40 13.54
C ILE A 48 -10.20 -0.85 14.69
N VAL A 49 -9.27 -0.02 15.12
CA VAL A 49 -8.36 -0.33 16.24
C VAL A 49 -9.10 -0.21 17.56
N ASP A 50 -8.93 -1.19 18.42
CA ASP A 50 -9.43 -1.12 19.79
C ASP A 50 -8.46 -0.32 20.66
N ALA A 51 -8.99 0.63 21.42
CA ALA A 51 -8.22 1.44 22.36
C ALA A 51 -7.90 0.65 23.63
N MET A 52 -7.09 -0.38 23.50
CA MET A 52 -6.62 -1.19 24.61
C MET A 52 -5.26 -0.70 25.09
N SER A 53 -5.07 -0.76 26.39
CA SER A 53 -3.78 -0.52 27.02
C SER A 53 -3.28 -1.77 27.75
N ASP A 54 -1.97 -1.93 27.79
CA ASP A 54 -1.34 -2.94 28.61
C ASP A 54 -1.55 -2.63 30.10
N ALA A 55 -2.01 -3.61 30.85
CA ALA A 55 -2.37 -3.43 32.26
C ALA A 55 -1.19 -3.06 33.17
N ASN A 56 0.03 -3.43 32.79
CA ASN A 56 1.22 -3.22 33.59
C ASN A 56 1.93 -1.92 33.25
N THR A 57 1.98 -1.58 31.99
CA THR A 57 2.77 -0.45 31.49
C THR A 57 1.92 0.74 31.07
N GLY A 58 0.61 0.56 30.86
CA GLY A 58 -0.26 1.58 30.29
C GLY A 58 0.00 1.86 28.79
N ALA A 59 0.90 1.15 28.17
CA ALA A 59 1.21 1.32 26.75
C ALA A 59 0.03 0.90 25.86
N LEU A 60 -0.15 1.57 24.71
CA LEU A 60 -1.19 1.22 23.76
C LEU A 60 -0.92 -0.16 23.13
N ALA A 61 -1.89 -1.05 23.26
CA ALA A 61 -1.83 -2.43 22.75
C ALA A 61 -2.53 -2.55 21.38
N TRP A 62 -2.11 -1.80 20.40
CA TRP A 62 -2.74 -1.80 19.06
C TRP A 62 -2.74 -3.16 18.38
N GLY A 63 -1.70 -3.94 18.58
CA GLY A 63 -1.59 -5.31 18.07
C GLY A 63 -2.56 -6.32 18.72
N ALA A 64 -3.27 -5.95 19.79
CA ALA A 64 -4.27 -6.81 20.43
C ALA A 64 -5.63 -6.80 19.71
N THR A 65 -5.86 -5.88 18.77
CA THR A 65 -7.12 -5.80 18.04
C THR A 65 -7.32 -7.04 17.17
N ARG A 66 -8.42 -7.75 17.41
CA ARG A 66 -8.80 -8.92 16.61
C ARG A 66 -9.63 -8.49 15.42
N VAL A 67 -9.29 -9.02 14.23
CA VAL A 67 -9.98 -8.68 13.00
C VAL A 67 -10.39 -9.92 12.21
N LYS A 68 -11.45 -9.79 11.41
CA LYS A 68 -11.86 -10.74 10.38
C LYS A 68 -11.60 -10.14 9.02
N LEU A 69 -11.09 -10.95 8.10
CA LEU A 69 -10.97 -10.57 6.70
C LEU A 69 -12.16 -11.10 5.91
N LYS A 70 -12.74 -10.24 5.09
CA LYS A 70 -13.78 -10.61 4.13
C LYS A 70 -13.38 -10.05 2.76
N LEU A 71 -13.35 -10.91 1.76
CA LEU A 71 -13.08 -10.48 0.39
C LEU A 71 -14.27 -9.69 -0.15
N THR A 72 -14.00 -8.58 -0.79
CA THR A 72 -15.02 -7.74 -1.45
C THR A 72 -15.33 -8.19 -2.88
N GLY A 73 -14.48 -9.05 -3.45
CA GLY A 73 -14.53 -9.45 -4.85
C GLY A 73 -13.99 -8.41 -5.83
N ARG A 74 -13.77 -7.19 -5.39
CA ARG A 74 -13.15 -6.14 -6.22
C ARG A 74 -11.66 -6.38 -6.35
N ARG A 75 -11.13 -6.17 -7.57
CA ARG A 75 -9.70 -6.27 -7.85
C ARG A 75 -9.17 -4.92 -8.31
N LYS A 76 -8.09 -4.47 -7.74
CA LYS A 76 -7.36 -3.27 -8.15
C LYS A 76 -5.88 -3.61 -8.26
N ARG A 77 -5.26 -3.19 -9.34
CA ARG A 77 -3.82 -3.37 -9.52
C ARG A 77 -3.07 -2.45 -8.56
N VAL A 78 -2.14 -3.02 -7.81
CA VAL A 78 -1.21 -2.26 -6.98
C VAL A 78 0.00 -1.92 -7.84
N PRO A 79 0.29 -0.66 -8.10
CA PRO A 79 1.53 -0.31 -8.77
C PRO A 79 2.71 -0.61 -7.85
N LYS A 80 3.72 -1.26 -8.39
CA LYS A 80 5.01 -1.48 -7.73
C LYS A 80 6.06 -0.64 -8.43
N PHE A 81 6.82 0.10 -7.66
CA PHE A 81 7.88 0.96 -8.19
C PHE A 81 9.28 0.40 -7.92
N GLU A 82 9.38 -0.59 -7.06
CA GLU A 82 10.64 -1.25 -6.73
C GLU A 82 11.28 -1.88 -7.97
N GLY A 83 12.51 -1.52 -8.22
CA GLY A 83 13.30 -2.03 -9.33
C GLY A 83 12.83 -1.57 -10.72
N MET A 84 11.82 -0.76 -10.81
CA MET A 84 11.30 -0.30 -12.10
C MET A 84 12.09 0.85 -12.70
N VAL A 85 12.54 1.76 -11.86
CA VAL A 85 13.22 2.98 -12.30
C VAL A 85 14.72 2.77 -12.39
N VAL A 86 15.31 2.08 -11.41
CA VAL A 86 16.75 1.90 -11.31
C VAL A 86 17.36 1.21 -12.54
N PRO A 87 16.86 0.09 -13.05
CA PRO A 87 17.38 -0.49 -14.28
C PRO A 87 17.34 0.46 -15.47
N ARG A 88 16.30 1.28 -15.55
CA ARG A 88 16.14 2.24 -16.63
C ARG A 88 17.09 3.42 -16.55
N LEU A 89 17.39 3.85 -15.33
CA LEU A 89 18.38 4.91 -15.11
C LEU A 89 19.80 4.45 -15.41
N LEU A 90 20.07 3.16 -15.24
CA LEU A 90 21.38 2.56 -15.47
C LEU A 90 21.57 2.03 -16.90
N ASP A 91 20.49 1.91 -17.66
CA ASP A 91 20.56 1.45 -19.06
C ASP A 91 20.72 2.65 -20.00
N PRO A 92 21.94 2.88 -20.54
CA PRO A 92 22.18 4.00 -21.44
C PRO A 92 21.38 3.91 -22.74
N GLY A 93 21.03 2.70 -23.17
CA GLY A 93 20.23 2.48 -24.38
C GLY A 93 18.79 2.96 -24.25
N ILE A 94 18.22 2.89 -23.08
CA ILE A 94 16.85 3.36 -22.86
C ILE A 94 16.71 4.86 -23.06
N GLY A 95 17.76 5.59 -22.75
CA GLY A 95 17.79 7.04 -22.94
C GLY A 95 17.81 7.46 -24.39
N ASP A 96 18.37 6.66 -25.27
CA ASP A 96 18.74 7.06 -26.63
C ASP A 96 17.77 6.56 -27.69
N SER A 97 17.07 5.49 -27.43
CA SER A 97 16.14 4.93 -28.39
C SER A 97 14.73 5.53 -28.26
N GLY A 98 14.32 6.33 -29.24
CA GLY A 98 12.99 6.91 -29.37
C GLY A 98 12.72 8.18 -28.53
N PRO A 99 11.52 8.75 -28.64
CA PRO A 99 11.18 10.06 -28.13
C PRO A 99 11.28 10.12 -26.59
N ARG A 100 12.00 11.10 -26.09
CA ARG A 100 12.13 11.40 -24.67
C ARG A 100 10.98 12.28 -24.23
N THR A 101 9.86 11.69 -23.97
CA THR A 101 8.79 12.40 -23.28
C THR A 101 8.97 12.26 -21.77
N PRO A 102 8.58 13.25 -20.98
CA PRO A 102 8.60 13.14 -19.52
C PRO A 102 7.88 11.86 -19.09
N GLY A 103 8.60 10.95 -18.47
CA GLY A 103 8.09 9.68 -18.04
C GLY A 103 7.85 8.61 -19.13
N GLY A 104 7.81 8.97 -20.39
CA GLY A 104 7.46 8.03 -21.45
C GLY A 104 8.39 6.83 -21.53
N ARG A 105 9.68 7.07 -21.45
CA ARG A 105 10.66 5.99 -21.47
C ARG A 105 10.88 5.29 -20.17
N LEU A 106 10.83 6.03 -19.10
CA LEU A 106 10.96 5.45 -17.77
C LEU A 106 9.86 4.42 -17.48
N TYR A 107 8.70 4.61 -18.11
CA TYR A 107 7.55 3.72 -17.94
C TYR A 107 7.41 2.66 -19.03
N LYS A 108 8.15 2.79 -20.09
CA LYS A 108 8.31 1.72 -21.05
C LYS A 108 9.24 0.68 -20.47
N ILE A 109 8.70 -0.18 -19.66
CA ILE A 109 9.40 -1.38 -19.25
C ILE A 109 9.47 -2.22 -20.51
N SER A 110 10.56 -2.05 -21.19
CA SER A 110 10.82 -2.78 -22.37
C SER A 110 10.83 -4.27 -22.04
N ASN A 111 9.99 -5.00 -22.71
CA ASN A 111 10.06 -6.45 -22.71
C ASN A 111 11.23 -6.92 -23.59
N GLY A 112 12.27 -6.11 -23.71
CA GLY A 112 13.38 -6.35 -24.61
C GLY A 112 13.07 -6.13 -26.08
N LYS A 113 11.91 -5.49 -26.39
CA LYS A 113 11.46 -5.26 -27.78
C LYS A 113 11.31 -3.78 -28.14
N ASP A 114 11.63 -2.91 -27.24
CA ASP A 114 11.61 -1.47 -27.50
C ASP A 114 13.00 -1.02 -27.99
N HIS A 115 13.41 -1.56 -29.08
CA HIS A 115 14.66 -1.22 -29.76
C HIS A 115 14.40 -0.13 -30.80
#